data_a5216d21a44aea609170837fcf0aa613
#
_entry.id   a5216d21a44aea609170837fcf0aa613
#
_cell.length_a   1.000
_cell.length_b   1.000
_cell.length_c   1.000
_cell.angle_alpha   90.00
_cell.angle_beta   90.00
_cell.angle_gamma   90.00
#
_symmetry.space_group_name_H-M   'P 1'
#
loop_
_entity.id
_entity.type
_entity.pdbx_description
1 polymer ?
#
loop_
_entity_poly.entity_id
_entity_poly.type
_entity_poly.pdbx_seq_one_letter_code
_entity_poly.pdbx_strand_id
1 'polypeptide(L)'
;MNSAAVSLGIELPHPFPDMMSAFSFLSLNFLPLRCLSSYNYFTETYFWSALPIIFALFFILYFAASAFCVSAEAISEERSRELQRLLFQRCVTNILLLTYLVLPPVSLKQYQSLDCQSIRGESFLRIDTSIDCHSAAYYQFRRFNGLCIATYTVIPPMWLYFLWKQRRRLNPPTSDLRLAYHLRDSDEQLAHLKFLFAPYQPHFYFFEAIEM
;
A
#
# COMPACT_ATOMS: atom_id res chain seq x y z
N MET A 1 -7.18 -12.25 17.60
CA MET A 1 -7.67 -13.50 16.97
C MET A 1 -7.78 -13.22 15.49
N ASN A 2 -7.12 -14.03 14.67
CA ASN A 2 -6.91 -13.77 13.23
C ASN A 2 -8.22 -13.82 12.45
N SER A 3 -8.75 -12.66 12.08
CA SER A 3 -10.07 -12.55 11.43
C SER A 3 -10.18 -13.33 10.11
N ALA A 4 -9.10 -13.45 9.34
CA ALA A 4 -9.12 -14.16 8.07
C ALA A 4 -9.18 -15.70 8.22
N ALA A 5 -8.41 -16.28 9.13
CA ALA A 5 -8.44 -17.73 9.38
C ALA A 5 -9.75 -18.15 10.04
N VAL A 6 -10.29 -17.32 10.95
CA VAL A 6 -11.58 -17.58 11.60
C VAL A 6 -12.74 -17.43 10.62
N SER A 7 -12.66 -16.51 9.66
CA SER A 7 -13.73 -16.37 8.64
C SER A 7 -13.78 -17.48 7.61
N LEU A 8 -12.66 -18.19 7.40
CA LEU A 8 -12.58 -19.30 6.45
C LEU A 8 -12.67 -20.68 7.12
N GLY A 9 -12.70 -20.77 8.46
CA GLY A 9 -12.77 -22.04 9.20
C GLY A 9 -11.55 -22.95 8.99
N ILE A 10 -10.40 -22.40 8.60
CA ILE A 10 -9.18 -23.15 8.32
C ILE A 10 -8.31 -23.19 9.58
N GLU A 11 -8.07 -24.38 10.11
CA GLU A 11 -7.04 -24.58 11.16
C GLU A 11 -5.66 -24.59 10.51
N LEU A 12 -4.89 -23.52 10.78
CA LEU A 12 -3.53 -23.38 10.27
C LEU A 12 -2.56 -24.24 11.12
N PRO A 13 -1.68 -25.04 10.50
CA PRO A 13 -0.70 -25.86 11.23
C PRO A 13 0.35 -24.98 11.95
N HIS A 14 0.83 -25.44 13.11
CA HIS A 14 1.99 -24.83 13.77
C HIS A 14 3.23 -24.87 12.84
N PRO A 15 4.04 -23.82 12.74
CA PRO A 15 4.18 -22.61 13.58
C PRO A 15 3.43 -21.36 13.05
N PHE A 16 2.54 -21.50 12.06
CA PHE A 16 1.90 -20.38 11.37
C PHE A 16 1.09 -19.46 12.29
N PRO A 17 0.28 -19.97 13.27
CA PRO A 17 -0.45 -19.10 14.20
C PRO A 17 0.48 -18.24 15.07
N ASP A 18 1.64 -18.76 15.45
CA ASP A 18 2.61 -18.03 16.28
C ASP A 18 3.30 -16.92 15.50
N MET A 19 3.67 -17.18 14.24
CA MET A 19 4.16 -16.13 13.32
C MET A 19 3.10 -15.05 13.08
N MET A 20 1.85 -15.43 12.82
CA MET A 20 0.75 -14.49 12.63
C MET A 20 0.46 -13.67 13.89
N SER A 21 0.62 -14.25 15.08
CA SER A 21 0.50 -13.50 16.34
C SER A 21 1.63 -12.49 16.52
N ALA A 22 2.85 -12.80 16.12
CA ALA A 22 3.99 -11.87 16.13
C ALA A 22 3.78 -10.72 15.12
N PHE A 23 3.11 -10.98 14.00
CA PHE A 23 2.75 -9.94 13.03
C PHE A 23 1.41 -9.26 13.33
N SER A 24 0.66 -9.70 14.34
CA SER A 24 -0.61 -9.08 14.73
C SER A 24 -0.44 -7.64 15.23
N PHE A 25 0.77 -7.25 15.62
CA PHE A 25 1.07 -5.87 15.94
C PHE A 25 1.07 -4.96 14.68
N LEU A 26 1.31 -5.51 13.50
CA LEU A 26 1.15 -4.82 12.20
C LEU A 26 -0.32 -4.76 11.74
N SER A 27 -1.21 -5.57 12.35
CA SER A 27 -2.64 -5.37 12.17
C SER A 27 -3.01 -4.06 12.86
N LEU A 28 -3.64 -3.15 12.12
CA LEU A 28 -4.03 -1.79 12.53
C LEU A 28 -4.99 -1.73 13.75
N ASN A 29 -5.25 -2.87 14.39
CA ASN A 29 -6.02 -3.01 15.64
C ASN A 29 -5.17 -2.81 16.91
N PHE A 30 -3.90 -2.43 16.78
CA PHE A 30 -2.96 -2.34 17.90
C PHE A 30 -3.29 -1.23 18.91
N LEU A 31 -3.95 -0.18 18.47
CA LEU A 31 -4.43 0.86 19.39
C LEU A 31 -5.90 0.60 19.70
N PRO A 32 -6.25 0.24 20.94
CA PRO A 32 -7.64 0.17 21.37
C PRO A 32 -8.19 1.60 21.54
N LEU A 33 -8.20 2.36 20.43
CA LEU A 33 -8.74 3.74 20.41
C LEU A 33 -10.22 3.76 20.83
N ARG A 34 -10.92 2.64 20.68
CA ARG A 34 -12.29 2.45 21.16
C ARG A 34 -12.43 2.53 22.71
N CYS A 35 -11.34 2.23 23.46
CA CYS A 35 -11.37 2.33 24.92
C CYS A 35 -11.03 3.75 25.41
N LEU A 36 -10.39 4.57 24.59
CA LEU A 36 -9.94 5.92 24.95
C LEU A 36 -10.93 7.03 24.58
N SER A 37 -11.79 6.80 23.61
CA SER A 37 -12.87 7.74 23.24
C SER A 37 -14.01 6.99 22.56
N SER A 38 -15.21 7.60 22.49
CA SER A 38 -16.38 7.09 21.76
C SER A 38 -16.15 7.13 20.23
N TYR A 39 -15.04 6.51 19.79
CA TYR A 39 -14.69 6.44 18.37
C TYR A 39 -15.68 5.52 17.64
N ASN A 40 -16.44 6.11 16.74
CA ASN A 40 -17.31 5.39 15.84
C ASN A 40 -16.44 4.68 14.76
N TYR A 41 -16.82 3.50 14.33
CA TYR A 41 -16.16 2.72 13.27
C TYR A 41 -15.88 3.55 11.99
N PHE A 42 -16.76 4.48 11.64
CA PHE A 42 -16.56 5.38 10.51
C PHE A 42 -15.33 6.25 10.67
N THR A 43 -15.14 6.87 11.85
CA THR A 43 -13.98 7.72 12.13
C THR A 43 -12.68 6.94 12.07
N GLU A 44 -12.70 5.71 12.57
CA GLU A 44 -11.56 4.81 12.49
C GLU A 44 -11.18 4.50 11.02
N THR A 45 -12.17 4.17 10.19
CA THR A 45 -11.95 3.88 8.77
C THR A 45 -11.48 5.11 8.00
N TYR A 46 -12.04 6.29 8.29
CA TYR A 46 -11.56 7.56 7.72
C TYR A 46 -10.09 7.83 8.06
N PHE A 47 -9.73 7.68 9.33
CA PHE A 47 -8.36 7.88 9.78
C PHE A 47 -7.37 6.96 9.05
N TRP A 48 -7.65 5.65 9.04
CA TRP A 48 -6.77 4.69 8.40
C TRP A 48 -6.70 4.83 6.87
N SER A 49 -7.77 5.27 6.23
CA SER A 49 -7.79 5.54 4.79
C SER A 49 -7.09 6.86 4.43
N ALA A 50 -7.13 7.87 5.31
CA ALA A 50 -6.49 9.16 5.05
C ALA A 50 -4.99 9.17 5.36
N LEU A 51 -4.56 8.41 6.38
CA LEU A 51 -3.19 8.41 6.88
C LEU A 51 -2.12 8.16 5.80
N PRO A 52 -2.22 7.14 4.94
CA PRO A 52 -1.24 6.91 3.88
C PRO A 52 -1.19 8.03 2.84
N ILE A 53 -2.34 8.64 2.54
CA ILE A 53 -2.43 9.78 1.62
C ILE A 53 -1.68 10.98 2.21
N ILE A 54 -1.87 11.24 3.50
CA ILE A 54 -1.17 12.32 4.22
C ILE A 54 0.34 12.07 4.20
N PHE A 55 0.81 10.83 4.47
CA PHE A 55 2.23 10.51 4.39
C PHE A 55 2.79 10.64 2.98
N ALA A 56 2.05 10.20 1.95
CA ALA A 56 2.47 10.37 0.56
C ALA A 56 2.62 11.85 0.19
N LEU A 57 1.66 12.69 0.58
CA LEU A 57 1.71 14.14 0.39
C LEU A 57 2.91 14.75 1.15
N PHE A 58 3.17 14.32 2.38
CA PHE A 58 4.33 14.77 3.15
C PHE A 58 5.65 14.43 2.42
N PHE A 59 5.82 13.21 1.88
CA PHE A 59 7.00 12.85 1.10
C PHE A 59 7.14 13.69 -0.17
N ILE A 60 6.05 13.98 -0.87
CA ILE A 60 6.06 14.82 -2.07
C ILE A 60 6.47 16.26 -1.72
N LEU A 61 5.89 16.83 -0.65
CA LEU A 61 6.22 18.18 -0.19
C LEU A 61 7.67 18.26 0.30
N TYR A 62 8.14 17.27 1.06
CA TYR A 62 9.53 17.18 1.50
C TYR A 62 10.48 17.11 0.31
N PHE A 63 10.16 16.29 -0.71
CA PHE A 63 10.94 16.23 -1.94
C PHE A 63 10.96 17.57 -2.68
N ALA A 64 9.82 18.22 -2.85
CA ALA A 64 9.72 19.52 -3.53
C ALA A 64 10.55 20.59 -2.80
N ALA A 65 10.46 20.67 -1.47
CA ALA A 65 11.26 21.60 -0.66
C ALA A 65 12.76 21.30 -0.77
N SER A 66 13.16 20.02 -0.66
CA SER A 66 14.57 19.62 -0.78
C SER A 66 15.13 19.91 -2.17
N ALA A 67 14.37 19.65 -3.23
CA ALA A 67 14.75 19.94 -4.61
C ALA A 67 14.93 21.45 -4.83
N PHE A 68 14.06 22.27 -4.23
CA PHE A 68 14.18 23.73 -4.28
C PHE A 68 15.44 24.23 -3.56
N CYS A 69 15.73 23.72 -2.35
CA CYS A 69 16.94 24.07 -1.60
C CYS A 69 18.21 23.68 -2.38
N VAL A 70 18.25 22.47 -2.96
CA VAL A 70 19.39 22.02 -3.78
C VAL A 70 19.59 22.92 -5.00
N SER A 71 18.51 23.39 -5.62
CA SER A 71 18.60 24.32 -6.76
C SER A 71 19.13 25.68 -6.35
N ALA A 72 18.82 26.15 -5.14
CA ALA A 72 19.26 27.45 -4.62
C ALA A 72 20.73 27.45 -4.19
N GLU A 73 21.25 26.33 -3.67
CA GLU A 73 22.62 26.21 -3.14
C GLU A 73 23.65 25.67 -4.15
N ALA A 74 23.21 25.21 -5.33
CA ALA A 74 24.06 24.51 -6.27
C ALA A 74 25.13 25.42 -6.89
N ILE A 75 26.40 25.04 -6.70
CA ILE A 75 27.56 25.70 -7.29
C ILE A 75 27.71 25.33 -8.78
N SER A 76 27.19 24.15 -9.21
CA SER A 76 27.18 23.70 -10.60
C SER A 76 25.84 23.04 -10.95
N GLU A 77 25.34 23.30 -12.16
CA GLU A 77 24.09 22.70 -12.66
C GLU A 77 24.12 21.17 -12.70
N GLU A 78 25.26 20.58 -13.01
CA GLU A 78 25.42 19.13 -13.14
C GLU A 78 25.21 18.43 -11.80
N ARG A 79 25.84 18.96 -10.74
CA ARG A 79 25.69 18.43 -9.37
C ARG A 79 24.27 18.60 -8.83
N SER A 80 23.62 19.71 -9.19
CA SER A 80 22.22 19.94 -8.84
C SER A 80 21.29 18.89 -9.45
N ARG A 81 21.45 18.60 -10.74
CA ARG A 81 20.65 17.60 -11.45
C ARG A 81 20.84 16.19 -10.87
N GLU A 82 22.08 15.82 -10.53
CA GLU A 82 22.38 14.53 -9.93
C GLU A 82 21.72 14.39 -8.54
N LEU A 83 21.84 15.38 -7.68
CA LEU A 83 21.22 15.39 -6.36
C LEU A 83 19.69 15.35 -6.44
N GLN A 84 19.09 16.11 -7.34
CA GLN A 84 17.64 16.08 -7.58
C GLN A 84 17.18 14.70 -8.05
N ARG A 85 17.94 14.04 -8.90
CA ARG A 85 17.65 12.67 -9.37
C ARG A 85 17.68 11.67 -8.22
N LEU A 86 18.69 11.74 -7.35
CA LEU A 86 18.80 10.87 -6.17
C LEU A 86 17.65 11.12 -5.17
N LEU A 87 17.29 12.38 -4.92
CA LEU A 87 16.16 12.74 -4.07
C LEU A 87 14.85 12.21 -4.65
N PHE A 88 14.65 12.35 -5.97
CA PHE A 88 13.47 11.80 -6.65
C PHE A 88 13.38 10.28 -6.51
N GLN A 89 14.48 9.56 -6.74
CA GLN A 89 14.50 8.11 -6.58
C GLN A 89 14.14 7.69 -5.14
N ARG A 90 14.70 8.36 -4.13
CA ARG A 90 14.36 8.10 -2.72
C ARG A 90 12.91 8.38 -2.41
N CYS A 91 12.38 9.50 -2.90
CA CYS A 91 10.96 9.84 -2.71
C CYS A 91 10.04 8.77 -3.32
N VAL A 92 10.30 8.37 -4.56
CA VAL A 92 9.52 7.32 -5.24
C VAL A 92 9.63 6.00 -4.49
N THR A 93 10.84 5.57 -4.08
CA THR A 93 11.02 4.34 -3.30
C THR A 93 10.22 4.36 -2.01
N ASN A 94 10.25 5.47 -1.26
CA ASN A 94 9.52 5.58 0.01
C ASN A 94 8.00 5.55 -0.20
N ILE A 95 7.49 6.22 -1.24
CA ILE A 95 6.06 6.19 -1.58
C ILE A 95 5.63 4.79 -2.00
N LEU A 96 6.41 4.11 -2.83
CA LEU A 96 6.12 2.75 -3.27
C LEU A 96 6.14 1.77 -2.09
N LEU A 97 7.13 1.87 -1.21
CA LEU A 97 7.21 1.03 -0.01
C LEU A 97 6.04 1.29 0.94
N LEU A 98 5.69 2.57 1.13
CA LEU A 98 4.52 2.95 1.94
C LEU A 98 3.24 2.34 1.38
N THR A 99 3.02 2.48 0.06
CA THR A 99 1.82 1.92 -0.60
C THR A 99 1.79 0.40 -0.50
N TYR A 100 2.93 -0.27 -0.66
CA TYR A 100 3.05 -1.72 -0.52
C TYR A 100 2.65 -2.22 0.88
N LEU A 101 3.16 -1.58 1.93
CA LEU A 101 2.89 -1.98 3.31
C LEU A 101 1.45 -1.68 3.75
N VAL A 102 0.86 -0.61 3.23
CA VAL A 102 -0.42 -0.10 3.73
C VAL A 102 -1.60 -0.57 2.89
N LEU A 103 -1.39 -0.88 1.60
CA LEU A 103 -2.46 -1.28 0.69
C LEU A 103 -3.30 -2.46 1.22
N PRO A 104 -2.72 -3.61 1.63
CA PRO A 104 -3.50 -4.76 2.07
C PRO A 104 -4.37 -4.47 3.31
N PRO A 105 -3.82 -3.95 4.43
CA PRO A 105 -4.63 -3.74 5.63
C PRO A 105 -5.69 -2.65 5.47
N VAL A 106 -5.41 -1.58 4.72
CA VAL A 106 -6.39 -0.52 4.47
C VAL A 106 -7.49 -1.01 3.55
N SER A 107 -7.14 -1.70 2.45
CA SER A 107 -8.14 -2.29 1.54
C SER A 107 -9.04 -3.29 2.25
N LEU A 108 -8.48 -4.18 3.07
CA LEU A 108 -9.26 -5.13 3.86
C LEU A 108 -10.29 -4.40 4.74
N LYS A 109 -9.87 -3.35 5.44
CA LYS A 109 -10.76 -2.56 6.30
C LYS A 109 -11.84 -1.84 5.51
N GLN A 110 -11.51 -1.29 4.36
CA GLN A 110 -12.45 -0.64 3.44
C GLN A 110 -13.50 -1.62 2.92
N TYR A 111 -13.12 -2.84 2.51
CA TYR A 111 -14.06 -3.87 2.07
C TYR A 111 -14.93 -4.41 3.21
N GLN A 112 -14.36 -4.63 4.40
CA GLN A 112 -15.12 -5.04 5.59
C GLN A 112 -16.20 -4.04 5.97
N SER A 113 -15.98 -2.75 5.68
CA SER A 113 -16.95 -1.69 5.93
C SER A 113 -18.17 -1.68 4.98
N LEU A 114 -18.14 -2.51 3.93
CA LEU A 114 -19.25 -2.71 3.00
C LEU A 114 -20.06 -3.97 3.29
N ASP A 115 -19.58 -4.82 4.20
CA ASP A 115 -20.19 -6.12 4.50
C ASP A 115 -21.36 -5.95 5.50
N CYS A 116 -22.57 -5.82 4.94
CA CYS A 116 -23.81 -5.72 5.69
C CYS A 116 -24.48 -7.08 5.82
N GLN A 117 -24.92 -7.42 7.04
CA GLN A 117 -25.64 -8.65 7.34
C GLN A 117 -27.10 -8.35 7.72
N SER A 118 -28.04 -9.11 7.15
CA SER A 118 -29.44 -9.00 7.49
C SER A 118 -29.75 -9.86 8.74
N ILE A 119 -30.33 -9.22 9.77
CA ILE A 119 -30.75 -9.85 11.02
C ILE A 119 -32.20 -9.46 11.26
N ARG A 120 -33.12 -10.43 11.24
CA ARG A 120 -34.58 -10.23 11.49
C ARG A 120 -35.22 -9.17 10.57
N GLY A 121 -34.73 -9.02 9.34
CA GLY A 121 -35.26 -8.07 8.38
C GLY A 121 -34.62 -6.68 8.39
N GLU A 122 -33.77 -6.39 9.37
CA GLU A 122 -32.95 -5.19 9.43
C GLU A 122 -31.52 -5.51 8.97
N SER A 123 -30.81 -4.52 8.43
CA SER A 123 -29.46 -4.69 7.85
C SER A 123 -28.44 -3.93 8.68
N PHE A 124 -27.51 -4.66 9.29
CA PHE A 124 -26.45 -4.10 10.14
C PHE A 124 -25.07 -4.40 9.56
N LEU A 125 -24.12 -3.54 9.87
CA LEU A 125 -22.73 -3.77 9.48
C LEU A 125 -22.17 -4.95 10.28
N ARG A 126 -21.60 -5.97 9.59
CA ARG A 126 -21.11 -7.20 10.22
C ARG A 126 -20.05 -6.95 11.30
N ILE A 127 -19.15 -5.97 11.07
CA ILE A 127 -18.05 -5.67 11.99
C ILE A 127 -18.49 -4.81 13.19
N ASP A 128 -19.61 -4.10 13.04
CA ASP A 128 -20.17 -3.23 14.09
C ASP A 128 -21.71 -3.19 13.95
N THR A 129 -22.38 -4.08 14.66
CA THR A 129 -23.85 -4.22 14.61
C THR A 129 -24.62 -3.02 15.19
N SER A 130 -23.93 -2.03 15.75
CA SER A 130 -24.56 -0.77 16.16
C SER A 130 -24.89 0.15 14.97
N ILE A 131 -24.35 -0.17 13.78
CA ILE A 131 -24.49 0.62 12.57
C ILE A 131 -25.52 0.00 11.65
N ASP A 132 -26.63 0.73 11.45
CA ASP A 132 -27.66 0.38 10.45
C ASP A 132 -27.16 0.77 9.05
N CYS A 133 -27.12 -0.22 8.13
CA CYS A 133 -26.71 -0.03 6.75
C CYS A 133 -27.70 0.77 5.91
N HIS A 134 -28.91 1.04 6.39
CA HIS A 134 -29.90 1.90 5.75
C HIS A 134 -29.90 3.33 6.30
N SER A 135 -29.05 3.63 7.28
CA SER A 135 -28.96 4.98 7.85
C SER A 135 -28.35 5.98 6.86
N ALA A 136 -28.77 7.25 6.92
CA ALA A 136 -28.22 8.33 6.12
C ALA A 136 -26.72 8.51 6.36
N ALA A 137 -26.25 8.31 7.60
CA ALA A 137 -24.84 8.36 7.98
C ALA A 137 -24.01 7.28 7.27
N TYR A 138 -24.54 6.04 7.19
CA TYR A 138 -23.88 4.96 6.47
C TYR A 138 -23.81 5.24 4.95
N TYR A 139 -24.84 5.81 4.34
CA TYR A 139 -24.79 6.17 2.91
C TYR A 139 -23.75 7.24 2.60
N GLN A 140 -23.58 8.25 3.45
CA GLN A 140 -22.50 9.24 3.30
C GLN A 140 -21.13 8.59 3.45
N PHE A 141 -20.94 7.77 4.47
CA PHE A 141 -19.72 7.00 4.69
C PHE A 141 -19.39 6.11 3.48
N ARG A 142 -20.37 5.34 2.98
CA ARG A 142 -20.22 4.45 1.83
C ARG A 142 -19.74 5.18 0.57
N ARG A 143 -20.23 6.41 0.32
CA ARG A 143 -19.76 7.23 -0.81
C ARG A 143 -18.29 7.59 -0.67
N PHE A 144 -17.90 8.06 0.50
CA PHE A 144 -16.49 8.39 0.78
C PHE A 144 -15.61 7.16 0.69
N ASN A 145 -16.01 6.07 1.33
CA ASN A 145 -15.27 4.82 1.28
C ASN A 145 -15.13 4.28 -0.14
N GLY A 146 -16.17 4.37 -0.96
CA GLY A 146 -16.12 4.02 -2.39
C GLY A 146 -15.10 4.85 -3.17
N LEU A 147 -14.98 6.15 -2.89
CA LEU A 147 -13.94 7.00 -3.47
C LEU A 147 -12.54 6.57 -3.03
N CYS A 148 -12.37 6.25 -1.75
CA CYS A 148 -11.11 5.70 -1.24
C CYS A 148 -10.75 4.37 -1.91
N ILE A 149 -11.68 3.43 -2.00
CA ILE A 149 -11.46 2.15 -2.69
C ILE A 149 -11.03 2.39 -4.14
N ALA A 150 -11.72 3.26 -4.88
CA ALA A 150 -11.34 3.59 -6.26
C ALA A 150 -9.91 4.16 -6.35
N THR A 151 -9.53 5.03 -5.41
CA THR A 151 -8.18 5.61 -5.34
C THR A 151 -7.12 4.53 -5.08
N TYR A 152 -7.35 3.65 -4.11
CA TYR A 152 -6.40 2.59 -3.78
C TYR A 152 -6.31 1.51 -4.87
N THR A 153 -7.41 1.22 -5.58
CA THR A 153 -7.43 0.27 -6.71
C THR A 153 -6.56 0.73 -7.89
N VAL A 154 -6.26 2.02 -8.01
CA VAL A 154 -5.36 2.54 -9.06
C VAL A 154 -3.89 2.21 -8.78
N ILE A 155 -3.50 1.91 -7.54
CA ILE A 155 -2.09 1.72 -7.16
C ILE A 155 -1.44 0.51 -7.87
N PRO A 156 -1.98 -0.73 -7.85
CA PRO A 156 -1.37 -1.87 -8.54
C PRO A 156 -1.24 -1.66 -10.07
N PRO A 157 -2.26 -1.17 -10.81
CA PRO A 157 -2.09 -0.79 -12.21
C PRO A 157 -1.00 0.26 -12.45
N MET A 158 -0.83 1.22 -11.54
CA MET A 158 0.26 2.20 -11.62
C MET A 158 1.63 1.54 -11.49
N TRP A 159 1.80 0.58 -10.57
CA TRP A 159 3.02 -0.21 -10.43
C TRP A 159 3.31 -1.02 -11.70
N LEU A 160 2.29 -1.69 -12.25
CA LEU A 160 2.39 -2.39 -13.54
C LEU A 160 2.85 -1.46 -14.66
N TYR A 161 2.31 -0.26 -14.73
CA TYR A 161 2.72 0.74 -15.72
C TYR A 161 4.20 1.13 -15.57
N PHE A 162 4.69 1.39 -14.35
CA PHE A 162 6.09 1.71 -14.12
C PHE A 162 7.01 0.56 -14.48
N LEU A 163 6.68 -0.67 -14.11
CA LEU A 163 7.43 -1.86 -14.48
C LEU A 163 7.40 -2.09 -15.99
N TRP A 164 6.24 -1.97 -16.62
CA TRP A 164 6.11 -2.13 -18.08
C TRP A 164 6.91 -1.09 -18.84
N LYS A 165 6.98 0.15 -18.39
CA LYS A 165 7.80 1.20 -18.98
C LYS A 165 9.28 0.82 -19.01
N GLN A 166 9.76 0.09 -18.00
CA GLN A 166 11.14 -0.35 -17.87
C GLN A 166 11.37 -1.81 -18.31
N ARG A 167 10.40 -2.45 -18.97
CA ARG A 167 10.41 -3.88 -19.29
C ARG A 167 11.68 -4.39 -20.01
N ARG A 168 12.28 -3.57 -20.89
CA ARG A 168 13.49 -3.96 -21.63
C ARG A 168 14.74 -4.05 -20.74
N ARG A 169 14.77 -3.28 -19.66
CA ARG A 169 15.84 -3.29 -18.65
C ARG A 169 15.61 -4.37 -17.59
N LEU A 170 14.33 -4.56 -17.23
CA LEU A 170 13.92 -5.59 -16.27
C LEU A 170 14.07 -7.00 -16.81
N ASN A 171 13.86 -7.17 -18.11
CA ASN A 171 14.06 -8.44 -18.83
C ASN A 171 14.97 -8.24 -20.04
N PRO A 172 16.30 -8.18 -19.85
CA PRO A 172 17.26 -8.05 -20.94
C PRO A 172 17.17 -9.24 -21.91
N PRO A 173 17.31 -9.03 -23.22
CA PRO A 173 17.20 -10.09 -24.21
C PRO A 173 18.49 -10.95 -24.25
N THR A 174 18.78 -11.68 -23.17
CA THR A 174 19.92 -12.57 -23.03
C THR A 174 19.45 -13.99 -22.77
N SER A 175 20.12 -14.97 -23.34
CA SER A 175 19.87 -16.40 -23.12
C SER A 175 20.43 -16.89 -21.76
N ASP A 176 21.43 -16.19 -21.22
CA ASP A 176 22.04 -16.51 -19.93
C ASP A 176 21.28 -15.80 -18.80
N LEU A 177 20.60 -16.60 -17.97
CA LEU A 177 19.82 -16.11 -16.83
C LEU A 177 20.70 -15.38 -15.81
N ARG A 178 21.93 -15.81 -15.56
CA ARG A 178 22.85 -15.16 -14.60
C ARG A 178 23.24 -13.77 -15.08
N LEU A 179 23.52 -13.64 -16.38
CA LEU A 179 23.83 -12.36 -17.00
C LEU A 179 22.61 -11.42 -16.96
N ALA A 180 21.41 -11.95 -17.20
CA ALA A 180 20.17 -11.18 -17.11
C ALA A 180 19.96 -10.60 -15.70
N TYR A 181 20.18 -11.40 -14.65
CA TYR A 181 20.12 -10.91 -13.26
C TYR A 181 21.17 -9.82 -13.01
N HIS A 182 22.42 -10.05 -13.42
CA HIS A 182 23.50 -9.09 -13.19
C HIS A 182 23.21 -7.74 -13.87
N LEU A 183 22.77 -7.76 -15.13
CA LEU A 183 22.44 -6.54 -15.89
C LEU A 183 21.25 -5.79 -15.26
N ARG A 184 20.23 -6.50 -14.81
CA ARG A 184 19.05 -5.91 -14.16
C ARG A 184 19.38 -5.31 -12.80
N ASP A 185 20.08 -6.06 -11.95
CA ASP A 185 20.30 -5.71 -10.55
C ASP A 185 21.39 -4.64 -10.36
N SER A 186 22.28 -4.46 -11.37
CA SER A 186 23.30 -3.41 -11.43
C SER A 186 22.79 -2.10 -12.04
N ASP A 187 21.59 -2.07 -12.64
CA ASP A 187 21.05 -0.85 -13.24
C ASP A 187 20.53 0.12 -12.17
N GLU A 188 21.28 1.21 -11.93
CA GLU A 188 20.90 2.26 -10.97
C GLU A 188 19.56 2.91 -11.29
N GLN A 189 19.13 2.90 -12.56
CA GLN A 189 17.84 3.48 -12.93
C GLN A 189 16.66 2.65 -12.48
N LEU A 190 16.87 1.37 -12.15
CA LEU A 190 15.86 0.47 -11.60
C LEU A 190 15.85 0.44 -10.06
N ALA A 191 16.80 1.12 -9.41
CA ALA A 191 16.98 1.05 -7.96
C ALA A 191 15.68 1.38 -7.18
N HIS A 192 14.91 2.36 -7.64
CA HIS A 192 13.67 2.79 -7.00
C HIS A 192 12.51 1.79 -7.13
N LEU A 193 12.57 0.85 -8.09
CA LEU A 193 11.56 -0.20 -8.29
C LEU A 193 12.02 -1.57 -7.75
N LYS A 194 13.24 -1.66 -7.21
CA LYS A 194 13.92 -2.92 -6.89
C LYS A 194 13.08 -3.85 -6.01
N PHE A 195 12.35 -3.31 -5.05
CA PHE A 195 11.55 -4.13 -4.14
C PHE A 195 10.36 -4.83 -4.84
N LEU A 196 9.85 -4.28 -5.96
CA LEU A 196 8.75 -4.89 -6.74
C LEU A 196 9.18 -6.06 -7.60
N PHE A 197 10.45 -6.11 -8.02
CA PHE A 197 10.90 -7.13 -8.97
C PHE A 197 12.04 -8.03 -8.48
N ALA A 198 12.79 -7.60 -7.45
CA ALA A 198 14.00 -8.32 -7.03
C ALA A 198 13.76 -9.79 -6.61
N PRO A 199 12.64 -10.18 -5.96
CA PRO A 199 12.38 -11.57 -5.61
C PRO A 199 12.11 -12.48 -6.81
N TYR A 200 11.75 -11.90 -7.96
CA TYR A 200 11.28 -12.63 -9.13
C TYR A 200 12.35 -12.76 -10.23
N GLN A 201 12.17 -13.79 -11.08
CA GLN A 201 12.99 -13.94 -12.28
C GLN A 201 12.75 -12.78 -13.25
N PRO A 202 13.74 -12.42 -14.11
CA PRO A 202 13.62 -11.26 -15.00
C PRO A 202 12.38 -11.23 -15.88
N HIS A 203 11.86 -12.37 -16.34
CA HIS A 203 10.64 -12.43 -17.14
C HIS A 203 9.34 -12.35 -16.32
N PHE A 204 9.39 -12.57 -15.00
CA PHE A 204 8.25 -12.42 -14.08
C PHE A 204 8.29 -11.11 -13.27
N TYR A 205 8.97 -10.10 -13.76
CA TYR A 205 9.16 -8.80 -13.10
C TYR A 205 7.86 -8.11 -12.65
N PHE A 206 6.72 -8.46 -13.25
CA PHE A 206 5.40 -7.87 -12.99
C PHE A 206 4.58 -8.63 -11.93
N PHE A 207 5.07 -9.77 -11.45
CA PHE A 207 4.28 -10.72 -10.66
C PHE A 207 3.79 -10.10 -9.35
N GLU A 208 4.63 -9.37 -8.62
CA GLU A 208 4.28 -8.68 -7.38
C GLU A 208 3.08 -7.74 -7.54
N ALA A 209 3.04 -6.99 -8.65
CA ALA A 209 1.96 -6.03 -8.90
C ALA A 209 0.63 -6.70 -9.31
N ILE A 210 0.63 -7.98 -9.68
CA ILE A 210 -0.58 -8.76 -9.98
C ILE A 210 -1.09 -9.47 -8.73
N GLU A 211 -0.19 -9.91 -7.85
CA GLU A 211 -0.54 -10.68 -6.65
C GLU A 211 -1.18 -9.79 -5.56
N MET A 212 -0.92 -8.49 -5.57
CA MET A 212 -1.49 -7.51 -4.64
C MET A 212 -2.91 -7.11 -4.99
#